data_8fe07e999322d3425559a40a84f705a8
#
_entry.id   8fe07e999322d3425559a40a84f705a8
#
_cell.length_a   1.000
_cell.length_b   1.000
_cell.length_c   1.000
_cell.angle_alpha   90.00
_cell.angle_beta   90.00
_cell.angle_gamma   90.00
#
_symmetry.space_group_name_H-M   'P 1'
#
loop_
_entity.id
_entity.type
_entity.pdbx_description
1 polymer ?
#
loop_
_entity_poly.entity_id
_entity_poly.type
_entity_poly.pdbx_seq_one_letter_code
_entity_poly.pdbx_strand_id
1 'polypeptide(L)'
;HGEHAVHAPQREQQAAVDAAAAKGELRMLVCCAGIATAERVLGKQGPLELQRFTRVIQINLVGTFNAIRLAGERMATNTPNEEGERGVIVTTASIAAHEGQIGQAAYAASKGGVVAMTLPIAREFARFGVRVMTIAPGIFETPMMGALPEAAQISLGQQVPFPSRLGRPGEYALLVQHIAENPMLNGETIRL
;
A
#
# COMPACT_ATOMS: atom_id res chain seq x y z
N HIS A 1 0.38 22.80 18.16
CA HIS A 1 -0.65 21.72 18.17
C HIS A 1 -0.55 20.76 16.97
N GLY A 2 0.13 21.12 15.85
CA GLY A 2 0.24 20.27 14.65
C GLY A 2 1.31 19.17 14.75
N GLU A 3 2.39 19.37 15.47
CA GLU A 3 3.50 18.41 15.57
C GLU A 3 3.12 17.12 16.30
N HIS A 4 2.34 17.19 17.37
CA HIS A 4 1.93 16.00 18.13
C HIS A 4 1.07 15.02 17.33
N ALA A 5 0.23 15.50 16.40
CA ALA A 5 -0.64 14.65 15.59
C ALA A 5 0.10 13.86 14.49
N VAL A 6 1.28 14.33 14.07
CA VAL A 6 2.12 13.66 13.05
C VAL A 6 3.05 12.64 13.70
N HIS A 7 3.49 12.86 14.93
CA HIS A 7 4.44 12.00 15.62
C HIS A 7 3.84 10.73 16.24
N ALA A 8 2.54 10.73 16.63
CA ALA A 8 1.92 9.58 17.25
C ALA A 8 1.87 8.35 16.29
N PRO A 9 1.38 8.48 15.04
CA PRO A 9 1.41 7.36 14.08
C PRO A 9 2.82 6.85 13.76
N GLN A 10 3.83 7.72 13.77
CA GLN A 10 5.23 7.33 13.54
C GLN A 10 5.77 6.48 14.69
N ARG A 11 5.48 6.84 15.95
CA ARG A 11 5.90 6.08 17.13
C ARG A 11 5.23 4.71 17.20
N GLU A 12 3.96 4.62 16.82
CA GLU A 12 3.23 3.35 16.77
C GLU A 12 3.81 2.39 15.72
N GLN A 13 4.16 2.90 14.54
CA GLN A 13 4.81 2.10 13.51
C GLN A 13 6.22 1.65 13.92
N GLN A 14 7.00 2.52 14.57
CA GLN A 14 8.29 2.15 15.13
C GLN A 14 8.13 1.02 16.16
N ALA A 15 7.20 1.17 17.09
CA ALA A 15 6.92 0.14 18.10
C ALA A 15 6.50 -1.20 17.48
N ALA A 16 5.69 -1.16 16.41
CA ALA A 16 5.27 -2.37 15.69
C ALA A 16 6.45 -3.07 15.00
N VAL A 17 7.34 -2.32 14.34
CA VAL A 17 8.55 -2.85 13.72
C VAL A 17 9.50 -3.43 14.76
N ASP A 18 9.70 -2.74 15.88
CA ASP A 18 10.55 -3.20 16.98
C ASP A 18 9.99 -4.47 17.63
N ALA A 19 8.68 -4.54 17.85
CA ALA A 19 8.01 -5.72 18.38
C ALA A 19 8.12 -6.95 17.44
N ALA A 20 8.05 -6.73 16.13
CA ALA A 20 8.27 -7.79 15.15
C ALA A 20 9.73 -8.26 15.15
N ALA A 21 10.69 -7.31 15.13
CA ALA A 21 12.12 -7.60 15.15
C ALA A 21 12.57 -8.30 16.44
N ALA A 22 11.90 -8.07 17.56
CA ALA A 22 12.18 -8.77 18.83
C ALA A 22 11.81 -10.25 18.81
N LYS A 23 10.99 -10.70 17.85
CA LYS A 23 10.59 -12.12 17.69
C LYS A 23 11.50 -12.90 16.73
N GLY A 24 12.38 -12.20 16.01
CA GLY A 24 13.28 -12.77 15.02
C GLY A 24 13.59 -11.75 13.92
N GLU A 25 14.36 -12.18 12.93
CA GLU A 25 14.68 -11.33 11.78
C GLU A 25 13.41 -10.93 11.01
N LEU A 26 13.20 -9.63 10.85
CA LEU A 26 12.10 -9.10 10.03
C LEU A 26 12.42 -9.30 8.55
N ARG A 27 11.83 -10.30 7.92
CA ARG A 27 12.08 -10.68 6.52
C ARG A 27 11.06 -10.14 5.53
N MET A 28 9.86 -9.80 6.00
CA MET A 28 8.80 -9.32 5.13
C MET A 28 8.03 -8.18 5.78
N LEU A 29 7.72 -7.16 4.96
CA LEU A 29 6.74 -6.12 5.28
C LEU A 29 5.64 -6.13 4.22
N VAL A 30 4.37 -6.19 4.64
CA VAL A 30 3.21 -6.01 3.75
C VAL A 30 2.39 -4.82 4.24
N CYS A 31 2.30 -3.76 3.43
CA CYS A 31 1.54 -2.56 3.75
C CYS A 31 0.14 -2.62 3.17
N CYS A 32 -0.87 -2.94 3.98
CA CYS A 32 -2.27 -3.02 3.56
C CYS A 32 -3.15 -1.89 4.14
N ALA A 33 -2.63 -1.08 5.07
CA ALA A 33 -3.39 -0.01 5.69
C ALA A 33 -3.64 1.14 4.71
N GLY A 34 -4.86 1.67 4.75
CA GLY A 34 -5.23 2.82 3.93
C GLY A 34 -6.68 3.23 4.12
N ILE A 35 -6.98 4.45 3.68
CA ILE A 35 -8.34 4.99 3.65
C ILE A 35 -8.68 5.43 2.22
N ALA A 36 -9.95 5.35 1.88
CA ALA A 36 -10.50 5.91 0.65
C ALA A 36 -11.63 6.89 1.01
N THR A 37 -11.60 8.07 0.40
CA THR A 37 -12.67 9.06 0.49
C THR A 37 -13.16 9.36 -0.92
N ALA A 38 -14.47 9.44 -1.11
CA ALA A 38 -15.09 9.79 -2.38
C ALA A 38 -15.57 11.26 -2.30
N GLU A 39 -14.66 12.20 -2.55
CA GLU A 39 -14.90 13.62 -2.37
C GLU A 39 -14.47 14.44 -3.59
N ARG A 40 -15.39 15.20 -4.14
CA ARG A 40 -15.13 16.06 -5.28
C ARG A 40 -14.24 17.25 -4.88
N VAL A 41 -13.30 17.62 -5.74
CA VAL A 41 -12.47 18.82 -5.56
C VAL A 41 -13.33 20.09 -5.44
N LEU A 42 -14.43 20.15 -6.21
CA LEU A 42 -15.45 21.18 -6.10
C LEU A 42 -16.83 20.50 -5.93
N GLY A 43 -17.40 20.60 -4.74
CA GLY A 43 -18.71 20.09 -4.40
C GLY A 43 -19.80 21.17 -4.35
N LYS A 44 -21.02 20.79 -3.95
CA LYS A 44 -22.13 21.74 -3.81
C LYS A 44 -21.91 22.80 -2.72
N GLN A 45 -21.07 22.49 -1.73
CA GLN A 45 -20.77 23.38 -0.61
C GLN A 45 -19.46 24.19 -0.80
N GLY A 46 -18.86 24.13 -1.98
CA GLY A 46 -17.62 24.79 -2.31
C GLY A 46 -16.44 23.84 -2.51
N PRO A 47 -15.19 24.35 -2.46
CA PRO A 47 -13.99 23.57 -2.65
C PRO A 47 -13.77 22.59 -1.48
N LEU A 48 -13.15 21.44 -1.78
CA LEU A 48 -12.75 20.46 -0.77
C LEU A 48 -11.79 21.10 0.23
N GLU A 49 -12.05 20.91 1.51
CA GLU A 49 -11.14 21.32 2.58
C GLU A 49 -9.76 20.65 2.41
N LEU A 50 -8.69 21.43 2.37
CA LEU A 50 -7.34 20.93 2.15
C LEU A 50 -6.93 19.86 3.16
N GLN A 51 -7.39 19.97 4.39
CA GLN A 51 -7.11 18.99 5.47
C GLN A 51 -7.63 17.57 5.12
N ARG A 52 -8.76 17.46 4.42
CA ARG A 52 -9.31 16.16 4.01
C ARG A 52 -8.44 15.48 2.95
N PHE A 53 -7.93 16.25 1.99
CA PHE A 53 -6.93 15.78 1.04
C PHE A 53 -5.64 15.35 1.76
N THR A 54 -5.09 16.23 2.60
CA THR A 54 -3.84 15.99 3.33
C THR A 54 -3.93 14.74 4.21
N ARG A 55 -5.07 14.48 4.85
CA ARG A 55 -5.28 13.29 5.67
C ARG A 55 -5.10 11.99 4.86
N VAL A 56 -5.64 11.93 3.65
CA VAL A 56 -5.48 10.76 2.77
C VAL A 56 -4.01 10.57 2.40
N ILE A 57 -3.32 11.64 2.03
CA ILE A 57 -1.88 11.60 1.72
C ILE A 57 -1.07 11.13 2.93
N GLN A 58 -1.34 11.67 4.11
CA GLN A 58 -0.62 11.31 5.35
C GLN A 58 -0.76 9.82 5.68
N ILE A 59 -1.96 9.29 5.59
CA ILE A 59 -2.20 7.88 5.94
C ILE A 59 -1.65 6.95 4.84
N ASN A 60 -2.06 7.17 3.59
CA ASN A 60 -1.80 6.20 2.52
C ASN A 60 -0.37 6.28 1.97
N LEU A 61 0.21 7.47 1.86
CA LEU A 61 1.52 7.68 1.25
C LEU A 61 2.61 7.83 2.31
N VAL A 62 2.48 8.82 3.18
CA VAL A 62 3.51 9.10 4.20
C VAL A 62 3.61 7.93 5.19
N GLY A 63 2.46 7.36 5.61
CA GLY A 63 2.42 6.17 6.47
C GLY A 63 3.09 4.96 5.84
N THR A 64 2.83 4.70 4.55
CA THR A 64 3.49 3.61 3.81
C THR A 64 4.99 3.84 3.71
N PHE A 65 5.43 5.06 3.33
CA PHE A 65 6.85 5.39 3.28
C PHE A 65 7.53 5.22 4.64
N ASN A 66 6.87 5.65 5.72
CA ASN A 66 7.40 5.50 7.07
C ASN A 66 7.60 4.02 7.45
N ALA A 67 6.65 3.15 7.13
CA ALA A 67 6.79 1.71 7.36
C ALA A 67 7.95 1.11 6.54
N ILE A 68 8.10 1.50 5.27
CA ILE A 68 9.18 1.05 4.39
C ILE A 68 10.55 1.40 4.98
N ARG A 69 10.78 2.67 5.38
CA ARG A 69 12.09 3.10 5.88
C ARG A 69 12.46 2.39 7.19
N LEU A 70 11.49 2.19 8.09
CA LEU A 70 11.72 1.54 9.39
C LEU A 70 11.99 0.04 9.22
N ALA A 71 11.20 -0.65 8.41
CA ALA A 71 11.42 -2.07 8.13
C ALA A 71 12.71 -2.29 7.31
N GLY A 72 12.97 -1.43 6.32
CA GLY A 72 14.19 -1.48 5.52
C GLY A 72 15.46 -1.35 6.34
N GLU A 73 15.49 -0.47 7.36
CA GLU A 73 16.59 -0.34 8.31
C GLU A 73 16.86 -1.67 9.05
N ARG A 74 15.80 -2.35 9.51
CA ARG A 74 15.94 -3.66 10.18
C ARG A 74 16.39 -4.75 9.20
N MET A 75 15.76 -4.83 8.04
CA MET A 75 16.09 -5.81 7.01
C MET A 75 17.55 -5.70 6.54
N ALA A 76 18.08 -4.48 6.42
CA ALA A 76 19.46 -4.24 5.97
C ALA A 76 20.51 -4.92 6.87
N THR A 77 20.19 -5.24 8.11
CA THR A 77 21.08 -5.89 9.09
C THR A 77 20.87 -7.39 9.23
N ASN A 78 19.87 -7.97 8.55
CA ASN A 78 19.61 -9.40 8.59
C ASN A 78 20.75 -10.22 7.97
N THR A 79 20.87 -11.48 8.37
CA THR A 79 21.71 -12.45 7.68
C THR A 79 21.19 -12.67 6.25
N PRO A 80 21.99 -12.50 5.18
CA PRO A 80 21.51 -12.78 3.83
C PRO A 80 21.25 -14.29 3.64
N ASN A 81 20.26 -14.61 2.80
CA ASN A 81 20.08 -15.99 2.33
C ASN A 81 21.15 -16.35 1.26
N GLU A 82 21.04 -17.53 0.64
CA GLU A 82 21.98 -18.03 -0.35
C GLU A 82 22.09 -17.11 -1.60
N GLU A 83 21.04 -16.35 -1.92
CA GLU A 83 21.01 -15.40 -3.03
C GLU A 83 21.40 -13.96 -2.61
N GLY A 84 21.73 -13.75 -1.35
CA GLY A 84 22.09 -12.43 -0.79
C GLY A 84 20.85 -11.61 -0.37
N GLU A 85 19.63 -12.16 -0.42
CA GLU A 85 18.43 -11.46 -0.02
C GLU A 85 18.30 -11.38 1.51
N ARG A 86 17.94 -10.19 2.01
CA ARG A 86 17.71 -9.89 3.41
C ARG A 86 16.25 -9.61 3.75
N GLY A 87 15.43 -9.34 2.75
CA GLY A 87 14.01 -9.13 2.94
C GLY A 87 13.27 -8.64 1.71
N VAL A 88 11.94 -8.63 1.81
CA VAL A 88 11.05 -8.14 0.77
C VAL A 88 9.97 -7.23 1.35
N ILE A 89 9.68 -6.14 0.68
CA ILE A 89 8.65 -5.18 1.02
C ILE A 89 7.59 -5.21 -0.09
N VAL A 90 6.33 -5.42 0.30
CA VAL A 90 5.18 -5.37 -0.61
C VAL A 90 4.25 -4.25 -0.16
N THR A 91 4.02 -3.28 -1.04
CA THR A 91 3.10 -2.18 -0.78
C THR A 91 1.81 -2.32 -1.58
N THR A 92 0.73 -1.72 -1.07
CA THR A 92 -0.58 -1.75 -1.73
C THR A 92 -0.92 -0.40 -2.31
N ALA A 93 -0.88 -0.31 -3.65
CA ALA A 93 -1.41 0.81 -4.40
C ALA A 93 -2.92 0.62 -4.69
N SER A 94 -3.36 0.90 -5.89
CA SER A 94 -4.69 0.66 -6.43
C SER A 94 -4.65 0.92 -7.94
N ILE A 95 -5.54 0.30 -8.70
CA ILE A 95 -5.79 0.72 -10.10
C ILE A 95 -6.16 2.21 -10.19
N ALA A 96 -6.75 2.77 -9.13
CA ALA A 96 -7.04 4.21 -9.04
C ALA A 96 -5.80 5.11 -9.14
N ALA A 97 -4.59 4.58 -8.96
CA ALA A 97 -3.34 5.28 -9.25
C ALA A 97 -3.23 5.70 -10.72
N HIS A 98 -3.85 4.96 -11.62
CA HIS A 98 -3.83 5.17 -13.08
C HIS A 98 -5.19 5.56 -13.64
N GLU A 99 -6.28 5.04 -13.06
CA GLU A 99 -7.65 5.11 -13.56
C GLU A 99 -8.60 5.69 -12.50
N GLY A 100 -8.16 6.73 -11.76
CA GLY A 100 -8.95 7.37 -10.71
C GLY A 100 -10.25 7.97 -11.25
N GLN A 101 -11.33 7.76 -10.47
CA GLN A 101 -12.67 8.23 -10.82
C GLN A 101 -12.97 9.60 -10.18
N ILE A 102 -14.10 10.19 -10.56
CA ILE A 102 -14.62 11.43 -9.95
C ILE A 102 -14.71 11.25 -8.44
N GLY A 103 -14.14 12.18 -7.70
CA GLY A 103 -14.09 12.15 -6.23
C GLY A 103 -12.89 11.40 -5.65
N GLN A 104 -12.01 10.85 -6.47
CA GLN A 104 -10.85 10.08 -5.99
C GLN A 104 -9.52 10.85 -6.08
N ALA A 105 -9.52 12.18 -6.24
CA ALA A 105 -8.28 12.94 -6.42
C ALA A 105 -7.24 12.70 -5.33
N ALA A 106 -7.62 12.76 -4.05
CA ALA A 106 -6.73 12.50 -2.92
C ALA A 106 -6.26 11.03 -2.89
N TYR A 107 -7.19 10.10 -3.09
CA TYR A 107 -6.89 8.66 -3.10
C TYR A 107 -5.96 8.30 -4.27
N ALA A 108 -6.30 8.72 -5.48
CA ALA A 108 -5.47 8.48 -6.67
C ALA A 108 -4.07 9.10 -6.53
N ALA A 109 -3.95 10.33 -6.02
CA ALA A 109 -2.67 10.96 -5.74
C ALA A 109 -1.85 10.15 -4.72
N SER A 110 -2.47 9.68 -3.63
CA SER A 110 -1.78 8.87 -2.62
C SER A 110 -1.28 7.53 -3.18
N LYS A 111 -2.11 6.84 -3.96
CA LYS A 111 -1.78 5.53 -4.57
C LYS A 111 -0.83 5.67 -5.76
N GLY A 112 -0.94 6.75 -6.52
CA GLY A 112 0.05 7.13 -7.54
C GLY A 112 1.43 7.41 -6.94
N GLY A 113 1.49 8.08 -5.78
CA GLY A 113 2.72 8.27 -5.02
C GLY A 113 3.35 6.95 -4.58
N VAL A 114 2.55 5.97 -4.12
CA VAL A 114 3.04 4.62 -3.77
C VAL A 114 3.66 3.93 -4.99
N VAL A 115 2.99 3.98 -6.14
CA VAL A 115 3.53 3.43 -7.40
C VAL A 115 4.86 4.13 -7.78
N ALA A 116 4.88 5.46 -7.75
CA ALA A 116 6.05 6.25 -8.15
C ALA A 116 7.28 6.02 -7.28
N MET A 117 7.11 5.77 -5.97
CA MET A 117 8.23 5.52 -5.06
C MET A 117 8.76 4.09 -5.10
N THR A 118 8.05 3.14 -5.71
CA THR A 118 8.43 1.70 -5.74
C THR A 118 9.81 1.49 -6.36
N LEU A 119 10.01 1.91 -7.59
CA LEU A 119 11.26 1.69 -8.31
C LEU A 119 12.46 2.44 -7.71
N PRO A 120 12.37 3.73 -7.34
CA PRO A 120 13.48 4.42 -6.67
C PRO A 120 13.93 3.72 -5.39
N ILE A 121 12.98 3.29 -4.54
CA ILE A 121 13.31 2.61 -3.28
C ILE A 121 13.91 1.22 -3.56
N ALA A 122 13.37 0.47 -4.53
CA ALA A 122 13.95 -0.82 -4.93
C ALA A 122 15.40 -0.69 -5.39
N ARG A 123 15.72 0.35 -6.17
CA ARG A 123 17.08 0.65 -6.61
C ARG A 123 18.00 1.03 -5.44
N GLU A 124 17.50 1.82 -4.51
CA GLU A 124 18.25 2.23 -3.32
C GLU A 124 18.52 1.04 -2.39
N PHE A 125 17.52 0.17 -2.21
CA PHE A 125 17.59 -0.96 -1.29
C PHE A 125 18.31 -2.19 -1.88
N ALA A 126 18.56 -2.23 -3.19
CA ALA A 126 19.26 -3.32 -3.84
C ALA A 126 20.63 -3.59 -3.21
N ARG A 127 21.39 -2.55 -2.84
CA ARG A 127 22.68 -2.68 -2.15
C ARG A 127 22.60 -3.37 -0.80
N PHE A 128 21.42 -3.43 -0.20
CA PHE A 128 21.18 -4.11 1.07
C PHE A 128 20.55 -5.50 0.90
N GLY A 129 20.29 -5.93 -0.34
CA GLY A 129 19.60 -7.19 -0.61
C GLY A 129 18.13 -7.16 -0.18
N VAL A 130 17.46 -6.00 -0.26
CA VAL A 130 16.03 -5.85 0.07
C VAL A 130 15.26 -5.50 -1.21
N ARG A 131 14.26 -6.32 -1.54
CA ARG A 131 13.36 -6.11 -2.69
C ARG A 131 12.15 -5.27 -2.30
N VAL A 132 11.63 -4.51 -3.26
CA VAL A 132 10.43 -3.70 -3.08
C VAL A 132 9.49 -3.91 -4.26
N MET A 133 8.29 -4.34 -3.99
CA MET A 133 7.23 -4.55 -4.96
C MET A 133 5.95 -3.82 -4.57
N THR A 134 5.14 -3.49 -5.54
CA THR A 134 3.82 -2.90 -5.32
C THR A 134 2.75 -3.75 -6.01
N ILE A 135 1.64 -3.99 -5.32
CA ILE A 135 0.44 -4.54 -5.91
C ILE A 135 -0.57 -3.41 -6.06
N ALA A 136 -1.18 -3.29 -7.23
CA ALA A 136 -2.26 -2.36 -7.54
C ALA A 136 -3.57 -3.13 -7.75
N PRO A 137 -4.32 -3.43 -6.66
CA PRO A 137 -5.57 -4.16 -6.77
C PRO A 137 -6.64 -3.36 -7.50
N GLY A 138 -7.51 -4.08 -8.22
CA GLY A 138 -8.80 -3.59 -8.65
C GLY A 138 -9.81 -3.59 -7.51
N ILE A 139 -11.00 -4.12 -7.75
CA ILE A 139 -12.09 -4.11 -6.78
C ILE A 139 -12.13 -5.46 -6.06
N PHE A 140 -11.88 -5.45 -4.75
CA PHE A 140 -11.79 -6.63 -3.89
C PHE A 140 -12.86 -6.62 -2.79
N GLU A 141 -13.29 -7.81 -2.36
CA GLU A 141 -14.13 -8.01 -1.18
C GLU A 141 -13.36 -7.63 0.08
N THR A 142 -13.58 -6.41 0.56
CA THR A 142 -12.91 -5.85 1.74
C THR A 142 -13.95 -5.21 2.66
N PRO A 143 -13.63 -4.98 3.95
CA PRO A 143 -14.51 -4.22 4.84
C PRO A 143 -14.87 -2.83 4.29
N MET A 144 -13.96 -2.20 3.54
CA MET A 144 -14.21 -0.92 2.87
C MET A 144 -15.30 -1.05 1.80
N MET A 145 -15.33 -2.16 1.06
CA MET A 145 -16.33 -2.47 0.05
C MET A 145 -17.65 -2.92 0.67
N GLY A 146 -17.59 -3.65 1.81
CA GLY A 146 -18.76 -4.10 2.56
C GLY A 146 -19.64 -2.96 3.12
N ALA A 147 -19.14 -1.74 3.16
CA ALA A 147 -19.93 -0.55 3.50
C ALA A 147 -20.89 -0.11 2.38
N LEU A 148 -20.73 -0.62 1.15
CA LEU A 148 -21.64 -0.35 0.03
C LEU A 148 -22.85 -1.28 0.04
N PRO A 149 -24.03 -0.83 -0.47
CA PRO A 149 -25.17 -1.69 -0.68
C PRO A 149 -24.82 -2.90 -1.57
N GLU A 150 -25.40 -4.07 -1.27
CA GLU A 150 -25.13 -5.33 -2.00
C GLU A 150 -25.31 -5.18 -3.53
N ALA A 151 -26.36 -4.50 -3.97
CA ALA A 151 -26.59 -4.24 -5.39
C ALA A 151 -25.44 -3.46 -6.05
N ALA A 152 -24.80 -2.55 -5.32
CA ALA A 152 -23.63 -1.82 -5.82
C ALA A 152 -22.41 -2.73 -5.90
N GLN A 153 -22.19 -3.62 -4.92
CA GLN A 153 -21.10 -4.59 -4.94
C GLN A 153 -21.24 -5.56 -6.13
N ILE A 154 -22.46 -6.08 -6.37
CA ILE A 154 -22.76 -6.93 -7.53
C ILE A 154 -22.49 -6.19 -8.84
N SER A 155 -22.98 -4.95 -8.97
CA SER A 155 -22.76 -4.13 -10.17
C SER A 155 -21.27 -3.88 -10.44
N LEU A 156 -20.48 -3.62 -9.40
CA LEU A 156 -19.03 -3.44 -9.51
C LEU A 156 -18.33 -4.74 -9.93
N GLY A 157 -18.75 -5.87 -9.38
CA GLY A 157 -18.21 -7.18 -9.78
C GLY A 157 -18.47 -7.51 -11.25
N GLN A 158 -19.64 -7.15 -11.77
CA GLN A 158 -20.01 -7.34 -13.18
C GLN A 158 -19.19 -6.47 -14.17
N GLN A 159 -18.58 -5.38 -13.68
CA GLN A 159 -17.68 -4.55 -14.50
C GLN A 159 -16.30 -5.17 -14.67
N VAL A 160 -15.95 -6.18 -13.88
CA VAL A 160 -14.71 -6.95 -14.05
C VAL A 160 -14.88 -7.88 -15.26
N PRO A 161 -14.04 -7.79 -16.30
CA PRO A 161 -14.23 -8.57 -17.53
C PRO A 161 -14.21 -10.07 -17.28
N PHE A 162 -13.19 -10.57 -16.54
CA PHE A 162 -13.05 -11.98 -16.18
C PHE A 162 -12.01 -12.20 -15.07
N PRO A 163 -12.33 -13.01 -14.07
CA PRO A 163 -13.67 -13.50 -13.71
C PRO A 163 -14.60 -12.36 -13.30
N SER A 164 -15.88 -12.40 -13.73
CA SER A 164 -16.84 -11.31 -13.52
C SER A 164 -17.36 -11.30 -12.07
N ARG A 165 -16.51 -10.93 -11.15
CA ARG A 165 -16.75 -10.82 -9.70
C ARG A 165 -15.70 -9.93 -9.04
N LEU A 166 -15.93 -9.57 -7.79
CA LEU A 166 -14.90 -8.96 -6.96
C LEU A 166 -13.73 -9.92 -6.72
N GLY A 167 -12.52 -9.38 -6.62
CA GLY A 167 -11.36 -10.13 -6.16
C GLY A 167 -11.51 -10.56 -4.69
N ARG A 168 -10.97 -11.70 -4.32
CA ARG A 168 -10.99 -12.21 -2.95
C ARG A 168 -9.70 -11.86 -2.22
N PRO A 169 -9.73 -11.54 -0.92
CA PRO A 169 -8.52 -11.23 -0.16
C PRO A 169 -7.43 -12.33 -0.26
N GLY A 170 -7.84 -13.60 -0.33
CA GLY A 170 -6.91 -14.72 -0.53
C GLY A 170 -6.13 -14.65 -1.86
N GLU A 171 -6.73 -14.09 -2.92
CA GLU A 171 -6.05 -13.93 -4.22
C GLU A 171 -4.96 -12.85 -4.15
N TYR A 172 -5.19 -11.80 -3.35
CA TYR A 172 -4.14 -10.83 -3.03
C TYR A 172 -3.00 -11.50 -2.24
N ALA A 173 -3.33 -12.29 -1.22
CA ALA A 173 -2.34 -12.99 -0.41
C ALA A 173 -1.50 -14.00 -1.22
N LEU A 174 -2.11 -14.69 -2.20
CA LEU A 174 -1.38 -15.57 -3.12
C LEU A 174 -0.34 -14.80 -3.96
N LEU A 175 -0.67 -13.58 -4.42
CA LEU A 175 0.30 -12.77 -5.15
C LEU A 175 1.43 -12.29 -4.22
N VAL A 176 1.13 -11.92 -2.97
CA VAL A 176 2.16 -11.59 -1.97
C VAL A 176 3.10 -12.76 -1.75
N GLN A 177 2.57 -13.98 -1.59
CA GLN A 177 3.35 -15.20 -1.46
C GLN A 177 4.23 -15.42 -2.68
N HIS A 178 3.68 -15.30 -3.89
CA HIS A 178 4.43 -15.45 -5.13
C HIS A 178 5.57 -14.43 -5.26
N ILE A 179 5.34 -13.17 -4.85
CA ILE A 179 6.39 -12.14 -4.80
C ILE A 179 7.49 -12.54 -3.81
N ALA A 180 7.12 -13.08 -2.65
CA ALA A 180 8.10 -13.52 -1.65
C ALA A 180 8.97 -14.66 -2.16
N GLU A 181 8.38 -15.63 -2.86
CA GLU A 181 9.03 -16.84 -3.37
C GLU A 181 9.81 -16.62 -4.67
N ASN A 182 9.58 -15.51 -5.39
CA ASN A 182 10.23 -15.23 -6.67
C ASN A 182 11.22 -14.07 -6.56
N PRO A 183 12.52 -14.34 -6.38
CA PRO A 183 13.54 -13.32 -6.12
C PRO A 183 13.79 -12.38 -7.32
N MET A 184 13.34 -12.74 -8.52
CA MET A 184 13.46 -11.87 -9.70
C MET A 184 12.45 -10.72 -9.72
N LEU A 185 11.39 -10.79 -8.91
CA LEU A 185 10.41 -9.70 -8.81
C LEU A 185 10.92 -8.58 -7.91
N ASN A 186 11.33 -7.45 -8.50
CA ASN A 186 11.82 -6.29 -7.78
C ASN A 186 11.57 -4.99 -8.56
N GLY A 187 11.08 -3.97 -7.89
CA GLY A 187 10.94 -2.61 -8.44
C GLY A 187 9.71 -2.40 -9.32
N GLU A 188 8.77 -3.34 -9.37
CA GLU A 188 7.63 -3.30 -10.28
C GLU A 188 6.30 -3.14 -9.53
N THR A 189 5.28 -2.68 -10.26
CA THR A 189 3.90 -2.61 -9.81
C THR A 189 3.05 -3.59 -10.60
N ILE A 190 2.47 -4.58 -9.92
CA ILE A 190 1.61 -5.59 -10.54
C ILE A 190 0.15 -5.20 -10.34
N ARG A 191 -0.59 -5.06 -11.43
CA ARG A 191 -2.06 -4.87 -11.40
C ARG A 191 -2.72 -6.23 -11.18
N LEU A 192 -3.67 -6.29 -10.25
CA LEU A 192 -4.37 -7.52 -9.86
C LEU A 192 -5.88 -7.31 -9.86
#